data_cb7c8371365327a69e7ee1ea0262b238
#
_entry.id   cb7c8371365327a69e7ee1ea0262b238
#
_cell.length_a   1.000
_cell.length_b   1.000
_cell.length_c   1.000
_cell.angle_alpha   90.00
_cell.angle_beta   90.00
_cell.angle_gamma   90.00
#
_symmetry.space_group_name_H-M   'P 1'
#
loop_
_entity.id
_entity.type
_entity.pdbx_description
1 polymer ?
#
loop_
_entity_poly.entity_id
_entity_poly.type
_entity_poly.pdbx_seq_one_letter_code
_entity_poly.pdbx_strand_id
1 'polypeptide(L)'
;MLPTPSTSHVNFDNVYEPAEDSFLLIDTLSSPTEATFLTDRFSCRCSSPVLLEVGTGSGVVLGFATSWAKKIFGRRDILAFGTDVNRIACKATAQTARTTIAASDAPDESFSAIWGDTIMADLTTCIRPGEVDILIFNPPYVPTEDLPELSEGEYASEFERDSHLLALSYAGGDEGMETTNRLLDELPNILSLKRGVAYVLLCAQNKPKDVKARIRFWEGGWHAETVGDLGKKGGWEKLQIIRIWQDP
;
A
#
# COMPACT_ATOMS: atom_id res chain seq x y z
N MET A 1 18.02 -10.09 -2.61
CA MET A 1 16.59 -9.92 -2.36
C MET A 1 16.33 -10.16 -0.88
N LEU A 2 15.54 -9.32 -0.22
CA LEU A 2 15.17 -9.51 1.19
C LEU A 2 14.09 -10.60 1.30
N PRO A 3 14.06 -11.39 2.38
CA PRO A 3 13.02 -12.37 2.59
C PRO A 3 11.62 -11.76 2.59
N THR A 4 10.70 -12.38 1.86
CA THR A 4 9.28 -11.99 1.79
C THR A 4 8.53 -12.61 2.97
N PRO A 5 7.58 -11.90 3.60
CA PRO A 5 6.71 -12.46 4.63
C PRO A 5 5.95 -13.70 4.17
N SER A 6 5.80 -14.67 5.08
CA SER A 6 4.93 -15.84 4.82
C SER A 6 3.47 -15.45 4.98
N THR A 7 2.65 -15.78 3.98
CA THR A 7 1.19 -15.61 3.98
C THR A 7 0.45 -16.96 4.00
N SER A 8 1.12 -18.05 4.40
CA SER A 8 0.58 -19.42 4.38
C SER A 8 -0.64 -19.65 5.28
N HIS A 9 -0.93 -18.71 6.19
CA HIS A 9 -2.10 -18.73 7.07
C HIS A 9 -3.33 -18.03 6.47
N VAL A 10 -3.18 -17.39 5.30
CA VAL A 10 -4.24 -16.61 4.66
C VAL A 10 -5.13 -17.51 3.82
N ASN A 11 -6.45 -17.34 3.95
CA ASN A 11 -7.40 -17.97 3.04
C ASN A 11 -7.61 -17.08 1.82
N PHE A 12 -7.11 -17.50 0.67
CA PHE A 12 -7.18 -16.76 -0.58
C PHE A 12 -8.52 -16.90 -1.33
N ASP A 13 -9.50 -17.63 -0.78
CA ASP A 13 -10.87 -17.61 -1.29
C ASP A 13 -11.57 -16.26 -1.05
N ASN A 14 -11.09 -15.47 -0.06
CA ASN A 14 -11.71 -14.21 0.36
C ASN A 14 -10.72 -13.08 0.66
N VAL A 15 -9.43 -13.30 0.43
CA VAL A 15 -8.36 -12.31 0.50
C VAL A 15 -7.48 -12.45 -0.73
N TYR A 16 -7.06 -11.34 -1.34
CA TYR A 16 -6.21 -11.35 -2.52
C TYR A 16 -4.88 -12.09 -2.29
N GLU A 17 -4.56 -13.03 -3.17
CA GLU A 17 -3.28 -13.72 -3.13
C GLU A 17 -2.18 -12.80 -3.65
N PRO A 18 -1.04 -12.64 -2.92
CA PRO A 18 0.08 -11.83 -3.40
C PRO A 18 0.57 -12.27 -4.78
N ALA A 19 0.61 -11.35 -5.72
CA ALA A 19 1.00 -11.59 -7.10
C ALA A 19 2.09 -10.61 -7.55
N GLU A 20 2.30 -10.47 -8.85
CA GLU A 20 3.34 -9.61 -9.44
C GLU A 20 3.25 -8.15 -8.99
N ASP A 21 2.05 -7.65 -8.73
CA ASP A 21 1.76 -6.31 -8.20
C ASP A 21 2.33 -6.11 -6.78
N SER A 22 2.04 -7.04 -5.88
CA SER A 22 2.56 -7.02 -4.51
C SER A 22 4.09 -7.11 -4.47
N PHE A 23 4.66 -7.99 -5.32
CA PHE A 23 6.11 -8.13 -5.41
C PHE A 23 6.78 -6.92 -6.07
N LEU A 24 6.13 -6.26 -7.03
CA LEU A 24 6.63 -5.01 -7.61
C LEU A 24 6.73 -3.90 -6.56
N LEU A 25 5.75 -3.77 -5.64
CA LEU A 25 5.82 -2.84 -4.52
C LEU A 25 6.99 -3.15 -3.58
N ILE A 26 7.18 -4.42 -3.22
CA ILE A 26 8.28 -4.89 -2.38
C ILE A 26 9.64 -4.57 -3.02
N ASP A 27 9.82 -4.90 -4.29
CA ASP A 27 11.05 -4.66 -5.03
C ASP A 27 11.33 -3.16 -5.18
N THR A 28 10.29 -2.36 -5.45
CA THR A 28 10.40 -0.90 -5.57
C THR A 28 10.85 -0.28 -4.26
N LEU A 29 10.16 -0.57 -3.15
CA LEU A 29 10.48 -0.01 -1.83
C LEU A 29 11.89 -0.40 -1.34
N SER A 30 12.36 -1.61 -1.70
CA SER A 30 13.68 -2.12 -1.32
C SER A 30 14.77 -1.80 -2.33
N SER A 31 14.45 -1.13 -3.43
CA SER A 31 15.44 -0.73 -4.44
C SER A 31 16.43 0.28 -3.85
N PRO A 32 17.72 0.27 -4.28
CA PRO A 32 18.70 1.23 -3.77
C PRO A 32 18.28 2.70 -3.95
N THR A 33 17.63 3.02 -5.06
CA THR A 33 17.17 4.39 -5.37
C THR A 33 16.11 4.86 -4.38
N GLU A 34 15.08 4.03 -4.13
CA GLU A 34 14.00 4.40 -3.21
C GLU A 34 14.46 4.35 -1.74
N ALA A 35 15.29 3.38 -1.37
CA ALA A 35 15.87 3.34 -0.03
C ALA A 35 16.73 4.58 0.27
N THR A 36 17.48 5.09 -0.72
CA THR A 36 18.23 6.36 -0.58
C THR A 36 17.25 7.53 -0.42
N PHE A 37 16.27 7.68 -1.32
CA PHE A 37 15.27 8.74 -1.26
C PHE A 37 14.55 8.77 0.11
N LEU A 38 14.10 7.62 0.59
CA LEU A 38 13.37 7.51 1.85
C LEU A 38 14.28 7.78 3.07
N THR A 39 15.52 7.29 3.04
CA THR A 39 16.52 7.55 4.09
C THR A 39 16.82 9.05 4.21
N ASP A 40 17.03 9.73 3.10
CA ASP A 40 17.29 11.17 3.08
C ASP A 40 16.09 11.96 3.55
N ARG A 41 14.89 11.60 3.08
CA ARG A 41 13.63 12.26 3.42
C ARG A 41 13.29 12.16 4.91
N PHE A 42 13.59 11.02 5.54
CA PHE A 42 13.34 10.76 6.95
C PHE A 42 14.61 10.84 7.82
N SER A 43 15.66 11.51 7.36
CA SER A 43 16.92 11.68 8.09
C SER A 43 16.76 12.47 9.39
N CYS A 44 15.85 13.45 9.44
CA CYS A 44 15.52 14.18 10.68
C CYS A 44 14.83 13.26 11.69
N ARG A 45 15.40 13.19 12.89
CA ARG A 45 14.86 12.38 14.01
C ARG A 45 13.93 13.15 14.94
N CYS A 46 13.34 14.24 14.44
CA CYS A 46 12.44 15.08 15.24
C CYS A 46 11.09 14.41 15.57
N SER A 47 10.66 13.44 14.76
CA SER A 47 9.46 12.62 15.01
C SER A 47 9.58 11.28 14.33
N SER A 48 8.88 10.26 14.85
CA SER A 48 8.75 8.95 14.22
C SER A 48 7.80 9.04 13.05
N PRO A 49 8.18 8.62 11.83
CA PRO A 49 7.28 8.61 10.68
C PRO A 49 6.13 7.62 10.85
N VAL A 50 4.98 7.97 10.32
CA VAL A 50 3.80 7.11 10.22
C VAL A 50 3.73 6.48 8.84
N LEU A 51 3.77 5.16 8.79
CA LEU A 51 3.57 4.34 7.60
C LEU A 51 2.13 3.82 7.59
N LEU A 52 1.40 4.06 6.52
CA LEU A 52 0.07 3.53 6.27
C LEU A 52 0.04 2.73 4.97
N GLU A 53 -0.39 1.48 5.02
CA GLU A 53 -0.84 0.75 3.83
C GLU A 53 -2.36 0.76 3.77
N VAL A 54 -2.93 1.18 2.64
CA VAL A 54 -4.36 1.15 2.34
C VAL A 54 -4.66 -0.09 1.51
N GLY A 55 -5.71 -0.85 1.85
CA GLY A 55 -6.03 -2.11 1.19
C GLY A 55 -4.98 -3.18 1.43
N THR A 56 -4.73 -3.52 2.69
CA THR A 56 -3.58 -4.36 3.09
C THR A 56 -3.64 -5.82 2.62
N GLY A 57 -4.83 -6.35 2.31
CA GLY A 57 -5.03 -7.70 1.85
C GLY A 57 -4.40 -8.76 2.75
N SER A 58 -3.43 -9.51 2.23
CA SER A 58 -2.68 -10.52 2.97
C SER A 58 -1.67 -9.93 3.98
N GLY A 59 -1.38 -8.63 3.89
CA GLY A 59 -0.37 -7.95 4.70
C GLY A 59 1.08 -8.20 4.27
N VAL A 60 1.31 -8.75 3.08
CA VAL A 60 2.65 -9.08 2.60
C VAL A 60 3.53 -7.84 2.43
N VAL A 61 2.99 -6.74 1.89
CA VAL A 61 3.75 -5.50 1.65
C VAL A 61 3.99 -4.77 2.97
N LEU A 62 2.96 -4.59 3.80
CA LEU A 62 3.10 -3.94 5.11
C LEU A 62 4.01 -4.71 6.05
N GLY A 63 3.86 -6.04 6.11
CA GLY A 63 4.74 -6.91 6.88
C GLY A 63 6.19 -6.82 6.43
N PHE A 64 6.44 -6.77 5.11
CA PHE A 64 7.76 -6.56 4.54
C PHE A 64 8.34 -5.20 4.93
N ALA A 65 7.60 -4.11 4.66
CA ALA A 65 8.05 -2.75 4.96
C ALA A 65 8.34 -2.55 6.45
N THR A 66 7.50 -3.13 7.31
CA THR A 66 7.66 -3.08 8.78
C THR A 66 8.91 -3.85 9.22
N SER A 67 9.12 -5.07 8.72
CA SER A 67 10.26 -5.91 9.12
C SER A 67 11.61 -5.37 8.65
N TRP A 68 11.63 -4.70 7.50
CA TRP A 68 12.85 -4.17 6.89
C TRP A 68 12.97 -2.64 6.99
N ALA A 69 12.25 -2.02 7.94
CA ALA A 69 12.15 -0.56 8.07
C ALA A 69 13.52 0.13 8.12
N LYS A 70 14.50 -0.42 8.85
CA LYS A 70 15.85 0.13 8.92
C LYS A 70 16.53 0.17 7.56
N LYS A 71 16.28 -0.83 6.71
CA LYS A 71 16.92 -0.95 5.40
C LYS A 71 16.22 -0.11 4.35
N ILE A 72 14.89 0.03 4.44
CA ILE A 72 14.06 0.77 3.49
C ILE A 72 14.07 2.27 3.82
N PHE A 73 13.90 2.63 5.10
CA PHE A 73 13.70 4.02 5.54
C PHE A 73 14.90 4.62 6.29
N GLY A 74 15.99 3.86 6.42
CA GLY A 74 17.17 4.29 7.18
C GLY A 74 16.98 4.34 8.71
N ARG A 75 15.77 4.04 9.22
CA ARG A 75 15.42 4.13 10.63
C ARG A 75 14.39 3.06 11.03
N ARG A 76 14.26 2.80 12.36
CA ARG A 76 13.38 1.77 12.95
C ARG A 76 12.17 2.34 13.67
N ASP A 77 12.29 3.55 14.14
CA ASP A 77 11.24 4.25 14.87
C ASP A 77 10.14 4.74 13.92
N ILE A 78 9.63 3.82 13.09
CA ILE A 78 8.48 4.01 12.21
C ILE A 78 7.28 3.35 12.86
N LEU A 79 6.15 4.04 12.88
CA LEU A 79 4.88 3.52 13.37
C LEU A 79 4.04 3.06 12.17
N ALA A 80 3.83 1.75 12.05
CA ALA A 80 3.17 1.13 10.91
C ALA A 80 1.73 0.75 11.21
N PHE A 81 0.81 1.16 10.34
CA PHE A 81 -0.61 0.82 10.36
C PHE A 81 -1.08 0.32 8.99
N GLY A 82 -2.20 -0.39 9.00
CA GLY A 82 -2.92 -0.75 7.79
C GLY A 82 -4.39 -0.40 7.88
N THR A 83 -5.04 -0.19 6.73
CA THR A 83 -6.49 -0.14 6.61
C THR A 83 -6.96 -1.10 5.54
N ASP A 84 -8.11 -1.71 5.76
CA ASP A 84 -8.78 -2.56 4.77
C ASP A 84 -10.29 -2.55 5.02
N VAL A 85 -11.11 -2.63 3.98
CA VAL A 85 -12.57 -2.75 4.11
C VAL A 85 -12.98 -4.18 4.48
N ASN A 86 -12.13 -5.16 4.16
CA ASN A 86 -12.34 -6.57 4.46
C ASN A 86 -11.78 -6.91 5.85
N ARG A 87 -12.67 -7.23 6.80
CA ARG A 87 -12.29 -7.64 8.16
C ARG A 87 -11.38 -8.87 8.19
N ILE A 88 -11.51 -9.79 7.23
CA ILE A 88 -10.66 -10.99 7.15
C ILE A 88 -9.25 -10.58 6.72
N ALA A 89 -9.11 -9.66 5.77
CA ALA A 89 -7.84 -9.08 5.37
C ALA A 89 -7.16 -8.35 6.54
N CYS A 90 -7.89 -7.56 7.33
CA CYS A 90 -7.33 -6.93 8.54
C CYS A 90 -6.71 -7.96 9.50
N LYS A 91 -7.40 -9.09 9.74
CA LYS A 91 -6.87 -10.16 10.60
C LYS A 91 -5.66 -10.86 9.99
N ALA A 92 -5.70 -11.14 8.69
CA ALA A 92 -4.59 -11.75 7.95
C ALA A 92 -3.35 -10.85 8.05
N THR A 93 -3.49 -9.56 7.76
CA THR A 93 -2.42 -8.57 7.87
C THR A 93 -1.81 -8.51 9.27
N ALA A 94 -2.64 -8.44 10.30
CA ALA A 94 -2.16 -8.43 11.69
C ALA A 94 -1.35 -9.68 12.03
N GLN A 95 -1.75 -10.84 11.53
CA GLN A 95 -1.00 -12.08 11.72
C GLN A 95 0.29 -12.09 10.90
N THR A 96 0.25 -11.68 9.62
CA THR A 96 1.45 -11.57 8.76
C THR A 96 2.50 -10.67 9.41
N ALA A 97 2.11 -9.47 9.84
CA ALA A 97 3.02 -8.52 10.47
C ALA A 97 3.66 -9.08 11.74
N ARG A 98 2.85 -9.64 12.66
CA ARG A 98 3.35 -10.21 13.93
C ARG A 98 4.30 -11.37 13.70
N THR A 99 3.96 -12.31 12.81
CA THR A 99 4.81 -13.49 12.53
C THR A 99 6.10 -13.07 11.84
N THR A 100 6.06 -12.11 10.94
CA THR A 100 7.25 -11.63 10.23
C THR A 100 8.20 -10.88 11.16
N ILE A 101 7.68 -10.03 12.04
CA ILE A 101 8.49 -9.34 13.05
C ILE A 101 9.12 -10.34 14.03
N ALA A 102 8.35 -11.35 14.49
CA ALA A 102 8.85 -12.37 15.40
C ALA A 102 9.89 -13.30 14.76
N ALA A 103 9.74 -13.59 13.44
CA ALA A 103 10.68 -14.41 12.69
C ALA A 103 11.95 -13.68 12.27
N SER A 104 12.00 -12.36 12.41
CA SER A 104 13.22 -11.58 12.19
C SER A 104 14.20 -11.82 13.36
N ASP A 105 14.68 -13.06 13.46
CA ASP A 105 15.79 -13.52 14.33
C ASP A 105 17.14 -12.86 13.95
N ALA A 106 17.13 -11.58 13.63
CA ALA A 106 18.37 -10.83 13.65
C ALA A 106 18.75 -10.68 15.14
N PRO A 107 19.92 -11.18 15.56
CA PRO A 107 20.42 -11.01 16.93
C PRO A 107 20.60 -9.52 17.30
N ASP A 108 20.32 -8.67 16.40
CA ASP A 108 20.24 -7.23 16.52
C ASP A 108 18.77 -6.84 16.38
N GLU A 109 18.12 -6.52 17.49
CA GLU A 109 16.72 -5.99 17.60
C GLU A 109 16.46 -4.76 16.71
N SER A 110 17.25 -4.61 15.66
CA SER A 110 17.57 -3.35 15.02
C SER A 110 16.87 -3.08 13.70
N PHE A 111 15.99 -3.94 13.17
CA PHE A 111 15.50 -3.76 11.81
C PHE A 111 14.01 -3.46 11.66
N SER A 112 13.16 -3.89 12.59
CA SER A 112 11.71 -3.74 12.47
C SER A 112 11.18 -2.41 12.98
N ALA A 113 10.12 -1.91 12.33
CA ALA A 113 9.30 -0.80 12.80
C ALA A 113 8.43 -1.21 14.00
N ILE A 114 7.75 -0.23 14.59
CA ILE A 114 6.71 -0.45 15.59
C ILE A 114 5.41 -0.79 14.84
N TRP A 115 4.92 -2.00 15.03
CA TRP A 115 3.62 -2.40 14.53
C TRP A 115 2.51 -1.83 15.41
N GLY A 116 1.61 -1.02 14.85
CA GLY A 116 0.42 -0.52 15.51
C GLY A 116 -0.72 -1.53 15.43
N ASP A 117 -1.47 -1.54 14.36
CA ASP A 117 -2.49 -2.55 14.02
C ASP A 117 -3.02 -2.34 12.59
N THR A 118 -4.02 -3.17 12.19
CA THR A 118 -4.82 -2.97 10.98
C THR A 118 -6.25 -2.63 11.37
N ILE A 119 -6.80 -1.58 10.76
CA ILE A 119 -8.09 -1.01 11.09
C ILE A 119 -9.07 -1.30 9.94
N MET A 120 -10.26 -1.81 10.25
CA MET A 120 -11.31 -1.95 9.26
C MET A 120 -11.88 -0.57 8.93
N ALA A 121 -11.56 -0.06 7.76
CA ALA A 121 -11.96 1.28 7.32
C ALA A 121 -11.94 1.39 5.79
N ASP A 122 -12.74 2.32 5.26
CA ASP A 122 -12.70 2.70 3.85
C ASP A 122 -11.61 3.74 3.62
N LEU A 123 -10.58 3.36 2.83
CA LEU A 123 -9.41 4.16 2.53
C LEU A 123 -8.76 4.77 3.80
N THR A 124 -8.72 6.11 3.91
CA THR A 124 -8.08 6.83 5.01
C THR A 124 -9.07 7.44 6.01
N THR A 125 -10.34 7.06 5.97
CA THR A 125 -11.42 7.67 6.77
C THR A 125 -11.22 7.64 8.29
N CYS A 126 -10.42 6.70 8.80
CA CYS A 126 -10.08 6.58 10.22
C CYS A 126 -8.81 7.35 10.60
N ILE A 127 -8.13 8.00 9.65
CA ILE A 127 -6.85 8.68 9.85
C ILE A 127 -7.06 10.19 9.91
N ARG A 128 -6.38 10.86 10.84
CA ARG A 128 -6.41 12.32 10.93
C ARG A 128 -5.63 12.95 9.78
N PRO A 129 -6.10 14.09 9.25
CA PRO A 129 -5.37 14.84 8.22
C PRO A 129 -3.95 15.18 8.64
N GLY A 130 -3.02 15.12 7.68
CA GLY A 130 -1.62 15.53 7.85
C GLY A 130 -0.74 14.59 8.68
N GLU A 131 -1.21 13.40 9.03
CA GLU A 131 -0.48 12.50 9.93
C GLU A 131 0.29 11.37 9.21
N VAL A 132 0.06 11.16 7.91
CA VAL A 132 0.71 10.06 7.17
C VAL A 132 1.98 10.55 6.50
N ASP A 133 3.10 9.94 6.84
CA ASP A 133 4.41 10.25 6.24
C ASP A 133 4.73 9.35 5.06
N ILE A 134 4.32 8.09 5.11
CA ILE A 134 4.52 7.12 4.03
C ILE A 134 3.18 6.41 3.80
N LEU A 135 2.63 6.54 2.59
CA LEU A 135 1.43 5.83 2.19
C LEU A 135 1.76 4.82 1.09
N ILE A 136 1.28 3.61 1.24
CA ILE A 136 1.38 2.54 0.23
C ILE A 136 -0.03 2.14 -0.17
N PHE A 137 -0.27 2.01 -1.47
CA PHE A 137 -1.55 1.59 -1.99
C PHE A 137 -1.41 0.71 -3.24
N ASN A 138 -1.84 -0.53 -3.08
CA ASN A 138 -2.13 -1.42 -4.20
C ASN A 138 -3.65 -1.43 -4.40
N PRO A 139 -4.21 -0.57 -5.25
CA PRO A 139 -5.65 -0.42 -5.41
C PRO A 139 -6.31 -1.61 -6.09
N PRO A 140 -7.63 -1.75 -6.00
CA PRO A 140 -8.39 -2.50 -6.99
C PRO A 140 -8.32 -1.74 -8.33
N TYR A 141 -7.51 -2.22 -9.27
CA TYR A 141 -7.16 -1.51 -10.51
C TYR A 141 -7.76 -2.11 -11.79
N VAL A 142 -8.48 -3.21 -11.68
CA VAL A 142 -9.08 -3.88 -12.85
C VAL A 142 -10.35 -3.13 -13.26
N PRO A 143 -10.50 -2.71 -14.54
CA PRO A 143 -11.75 -2.10 -15.02
C PRO A 143 -12.93 -3.08 -14.90
N THR A 144 -14.03 -2.61 -14.32
CA THR A 144 -15.28 -3.36 -14.14
C THR A 144 -16.47 -2.45 -14.47
N GLU A 145 -17.63 -3.06 -14.79
CA GLU A 145 -18.85 -2.28 -15.07
C GLU A 145 -19.33 -1.52 -13.83
N ASP A 146 -19.27 -2.19 -12.66
CA ASP A 146 -19.70 -1.63 -11.37
C ASP A 146 -18.65 -1.88 -10.29
N LEU A 147 -18.69 -1.07 -9.23
CA LEU A 147 -17.97 -1.35 -7.99
C LEU A 147 -18.84 -2.21 -7.07
N PRO A 148 -18.24 -3.21 -6.36
CA PRO A 148 -18.95 -3.90 -5.32
C PRO A 148 -19.28 -2.96 -4.15
N GLU A 149 -20.44 -3.15 -3.52
CA GLU A 149 -20.82 -2.36 -2.34
C GLU A 149 -19.87 -2.63 -1.16
N LEU A 150 -19.51 -1.59 -0.43
CA LEU A 150 -18.61 -1.71 0.75
C LEU A 150 -19.30 -2.31 1.98
N SER A 151 -20.62 -2.34 2.00
CA SER A 151 -21.40 -2.89 3.13
C SER A 151 -21.44 -4.42 3.06
N GLU A 152 -21.20 -5.08 4.21
CA GLU A 152 -21.52 -6.50 4.35
C GLU A 152 -23.04 -6.67 4.21
N GLY A 153 -23.51 -7.24 3.10
CA GLY A 153 -24.91 -7.62 2.88
C GLY A 153 -25.27 -8.94 3.55
N GLU A 154 -26.55 -9.33 3.43
CA GLU A 154 -26.95 -10.69 3.70
C GLU A 154 -26.59 -11.55 2.49
N TYR A 155 -25.68 -12.51 2.67
CA TYR A 155 -25.25 -13.43 1.63
C TYR A 155 -26.03 -14.74 1.73
N ALA A 156 -26.46 -15.28 0.59
CA ALA A 156 -27.19 -16.54 0.55
C ALA A 156 -26.27 -17.76 0.82
N SER A 157 -24.95 -17.59 0.65
CA SER A 157 -23.95 -18.65 0.88
C SER A 157 -22.58 -18.06 1.25
N GLU A 158 -21.74 -18.91 1.81
CA GLU A 158 -20.33 -18.58 2.08
C GLU A 158 -19.56 -18.27 0.79
N PHE A 159 -19.84 -19.00 -0.28
CA PHE A 159 -19.26 -18.75 -1.60
C PHE A 159 -19.60 -17.35 -2.15
N GLU A 160 -20.84 -16.90 -1.98
CA GLU A 160 -21.25 -15.56 -2.42
C GLU A 160 -20.55 -14.47 -1.62
N ARG A 161 -20.45 -14.64 -0.30
CA ARG A 161 -19.68 -13.75 0.58
C ARG A 161 -18.21 -13.68 0.17
N ASP A 162 -17.56 -14.83 -0.01
CA ASP A 162 -16.14 -14.89 -0.33
C ASP A 162 -15.86 -14.30 -1.71
N SER A 163 -16.74 -14.56 -2.70
CA SER A 163 -16.67 -13.95 -4.03
C SER A 163 -16.81 -12.42 -3.97
N HIS A 164 -17.72 -11.92 -3.14
CA HIS A 164 -17.88 -10.47 -2.94
C HIS A 164 -16.65 -9.83 -2.30
N LEU A 165 -16.11 -10.44 -1.24
CA LEU A 165 -14.91 -9.96 -0.55
C LEU A 165 -13.70 -9.95 -1.49
N LEU A 166 -13.57 -10.97 -2.35
CA LEU A 166 -12.52 -11.02 -3.35
C LEU A 166 -12.71 -9.94 -4.42
N ALA A 167 -13.95 -9.66 -4.86
CA ALA A 167 -14.26 -8.62 -5.83
C ALA A 167 -13.81 -7.23 -5.34
N LEU A 168 -13.95 -6.93 -4.05
CA LEU A 168 -13.46 -5.67 -3.45
C LEU A 168 -11.96 -5.47 -3.64
N SER A 169 -11.18 -6.53 -3.81
CA SER A 169 -9.73 -6.43 -3.94
C SER A 169 -9.22 -6.13 -5.36
N TYR A 170 -10.03 -6.37 -6.40
CA TYR A 170 -9.60 -6.14 -7.79
C TYR A 170 -10.50 -5.21 -8.59
N ALA A 171 -11.81 -5.11 -8.27
CA ALA A 171 -12.77 -4.34 -9.04
C ALA A 171 -12.57 -2.84 -8.83
N GLY A 172 -12.08 -2.16 -9.86
CA GLY A 172 -11.73 -0.74 -9.81
C GLY A 172 -12.74 0.20 -10.48
N GLY A 173 -13.86 -0.32 -11.01
CA GLY A 173 -14.88 0.48 -11.70
C GLY A 173 -14.41 1.02 -13.05
N ASP A 174 -14.91 2.20 -13.43
CA ASP A 174 -14.58 2.84 -14.70
C ASP A 174 -13.07 3.06 -14.84
N GLU A 175 -12.51 2.56 -15.95
CA GLU A 175 -11.05 2.53 -16.22
C GLU A 175 -10.21 1.90 -15.09
N GLY A 176 -10.81 1.20 -14.12
CA GLY A 176 -10.14 0.68 -12.93
C GLY A 176 -9.68 1.77 -11.98
N MET A 177 -10.30 2.94 -12.00
CA MET A 177 -9.78 4.14 -11.34
C MET A 177 -10.69 4.74 -10.27
N GLU A 178 -11.91 4.25 -10.07
CA GLU A 178 -12.84 4.91 -9.16
C GLU A 178 -12.33 4.94 -7.72
N THR A 179 -11.92 3.78 -7.18
CA THR A 179 -11.33 3.71 -5.84
C THR A 179 -10.01 4.45 -5.77
N THR A 180 -9.17 4.31 -6.80
CA THR A 180 -7.88 5.02 -6.88
C THR A 180 -8.07 6.53 -6.89
N ASN A 181 -9.03 7.05 -7.65
CA ASN A 181 -9.32 8.49 -7.72
C ASN A 181 -9.77 9.03 -6.36
N ARG A 182 -10.62 8.30 -5.62
CA ARG A 182 -11.02 8.69 -4.26
C ARG A 182 -9.80 8.88 -3.35
N LEU A 183 -8.86 7.94 -3.35
CA LEU A 183 -7.63 8.09 -2.56
C LEU A 183 -6.76 9.23 -3.06
N LEU A 184 -6.58 9.40 -4.37
CA LEU A 184 -5.77 10.50 -4.93
C LEU A 184 -6.32 11.87 -4.51
N ASP A 185 -7.64 12.02 -4.43
CA ASP A 185 -8.28 13.27 -3.99
C ASP A 185 -8.08 13.53 -2.47
N GLU A 186 -7.86 12.47 -1.67
CA GLU A 186 -7.56 12.56 -0.24
C GLU A 186 -6.07 12.86 0.04
N LEU A 187 -5.13 12.46 -0.85
CA LEU A 187 -3.68 12.53 -0.61
C LEU A 187 -3.18 13.89 -0.15
N PRO A 188 -3.56 15.03 -0.75
CA PRO A 188 -3.07 16.35 -0.32
C PRO A 188 -3.44 16.69 1.12
N ASN A 189 -4.54 16.11 1.62
CA ASN A 189 -5.02 16.35 2.97
C ASN A 189 -4.47 15.35 3.99
N ILE A 190 -4.23 14.10 3.60
CA ILE A 190 -3.84 13.03 4.52
C ILE A 190 -2.33 12.95 4.73
N LEU A 191 -1.54 13.26 3.70
CA LEU A 191 -0.09 13.24 3.79
C LEU A 191 0.43 14.40 4.65
N SER A 192 1.43 14.10 5.46
CA SER A 192 2.11 15.13 6.25
C SER A 192 2.79 16.15 5.34
N LEU A 193 2.60 17.43 5.65
CA LEU A 193 3.09 18.53 4.83
C LEU A 193 4.61 18.42 4.62
N LYS A 194 5.03 18.47 3.35
CA LYS A 194 6.44 18.41 2.90
C LYS A 194 7.19 17.10 3.20
N ARG A 195 6.75 16.32 4.19
CA ARG A 195 7.35 15.03 4.54
C ARG A 195 6.67 13.85 3.88
N GLY A 196 5.36 13.97 3.64
CA GLY A 196 4.54 12.91 3.11
C GLY A 196 5.00 12.42 1.73
N VAL A 197 4.93 11.12 1.52
CA VAL A 197 5.16 10.44 0.23
C VAL A 197 4.17 9.29 0.08
N ALA A 198 3.59 9.15 -1.12
CA ALA A 198 2.73 8.02 -1.44
C ALA A 198 3.32 7.18 -2.58
N TYR A 199 3.16 5.86 -2.47
CA TYR A 199 3.46 4.88 -3.50
C TYR A 199 2.15 4.23 -3.93
N VAL A 200 1.76 4.44 -5.18
CA VAL A 200 0.50 3.95 -5.74
C VAL A 200 0.78 3.09 -6.96
N LEU A 201 0.24 1.87 -6.97
CA LEU A 201 0.33 0.98 -8.12
C LEU A 201 -0.74 1.36 -9.15
N LEU A 202 -0.38 1.33 -10.41
CA LEU A 202 -1.27 1.53 -11.55
C LEU A 202 -0.92 0.52 -12.65
N CYS A 203 -1.93 0.04 -13.37
CA CYS A 203 -1.73 -0.69 -14.62
C CYS A 203 -1.83 0.25 -15.83
N ALA A 204 -1.52 -0.26 -17.01
CA ALA A 204 -1.55 0.54 -18.25
C ALA A 204 -2.94 1.12 -18.56
N GLN A 205 -4.02 0.41 -18.21
CA GLN A 205 -5.40 0.82 -18.43
C GLN A 205 -5.80 2.02 -17.56
N ASN A 206 -5.17 2.17 -16.39
CA ASN A 206 -5.35 3.32 -15.49
C ASN A 206 -4.69 4.61 -16.00
N LYS A 207 -4.12 4.61 -17.19
CA LYS A 207 -3.51 5.78 -17.84
C LYS A 207 -2.48 6.52 -16.95
N PRO A 208 -1.40 5.86 -16.47
CA PRO A 208 -0.46 6.44 -15.49
C PRO A 208 0.16 7.78 -15.91
N LYS A 209 0.25 8.05 -17.21
CA LYS A 209 0.75 9.34 -17.72
C LYS A 209 -0.20 10.49 -17.38
N ASP A 210 -1.50 10.26 -17.56
CA ASP A 210 -2.55 11.26 -17.30
C ASP A 210 -2.70 11.49 -15.80
N VAL A 211 -2.63 10.42 -15.00
CA VAL A 211 -2.62 10.50 -13.53
C VAL A 211 -1.45 11.36 -13.04
N LYS A 212 -0.23 11.10 -13.51
CA LYS A 212 0.96 11.90 -13.15
C LYS A 212 0.84 13.35 -13.59
N ALA A 213 0.29 13.60 -14.79
CA ALA A 213 0.05 14.96 -15.26
C ALA A 213 -0.93 15.70 -14.34
N ARG A 214 -2.08 15.07 -14.00
CA ARG A 214 -3.08 15.63 -13.07
C ARG A 214 -2.46 16.01 -11.71
N ILE A 215 -1.67 15.13 -11.11
CA ILE A 215 -1.03 15.36 -9.81
C ILE A 215 -0.10 16.58 -9.84
N ARG A 216 0.66 16.76 -10.92
CA ARG A 216 1.57 17.89 -11.07
C ARG A 216 0.87 19.25 -11.18
N PHE A 217 -0.43 19.28 -11.46
CA PHE A 217 -1.25 20.48 -11.45
C PHE A 217 -1.90 20.76 -10.09
N TRP A 218 -1.76 19.89 -9.10
CA TRP A 218 -2.25 20.17 -7.75
C TRP A 218 -1.51 21.38 -7.16
N GLU A 219 -2.24 22.18 -6.39
CA GLU A 219 -1.64 23.31 -5.66
C GLU A 219 -0.60 22.80 -4.64
N GLY A 220 0.51 23.52 -4.47
CA GLY A 220 1.52 23.20 -3.47
C GLY A 220 2.77 22.47 -4.02
N GLY A 221 2.95 22.38 -5.34
CA GLY A 221 4.19 21.86 -5.94
C GLY A 221 4.37 20.36 -5.81
N TRP A 222 3.35 19.60 -6.21
CA TRP A 222 3.39 18.14 -6.19
C TRP A 222 4.19 17.55 -7.34
N HIS A 223 4.90 16.48 -7.03
CA HIS A 223 5.65 15.65 -7.97
C HIS A 223 5.00 14.29 -8.10
N ALA A 224 5.09 13.70 -9.29
CA ALA A 224 4.67 12.32 -9.55
C ALA A 224 5.59 11.68 -10.58
N GLU A 225 6.25 10.58 -10.20
CA GLU A 225 7.20 9.86 -11.04
C GLU A 225 6.97 8.36 -10.99
N THR A 226 7.27 7.65 -12.09
CA THR A 226 7.33 6.19 -12.07
C THR A 226 8.67 5.77 -11.47
N VAL A 227 8.62 4.98 -10.40
CA VAL A 227 9.80 4.52 -9.65
C VAL A 227 9.96 3.01 -9.65
N GLY A 228 8.94 2.27 -10.11
CA GLY A 228 8.97 0.83 -10.34
C GLY A 228 8.13 0.46 -11.54
N ASP A 229 8.55 -0.50 -12.35
CA ASP A 229 7.78 -1.08 -13.44
C ASP A 229 8.21 -2.51 -13.74
N LEU A 230 7.27 -3.34 -14.22
CA LEU A 230 7.57 -4.71 -14.67
C LEU A 230 8.12 -4.76 -16.11
N GLY A 231 8.16 -3.62 -16.80
CA GLY A 231 8.61 -3.52 -18.18
C GLY A 231 7.82 -4.41 -19.13
N LYS A 232 8.50 -4.96 -20.15
CA LYS A 232 7.87 -5.86 -21.15
C LYS A 232 7.65 -7.29 -20.63
N LYS A 233 8.14 -7.63 -19.44
CA LYS A 233 8.06 -8.97 -18.86
C LYS A 233 6.75 -9.24 -18.12
N GLY A 234 6.02 -8.20 -17.73
CA GLY A 234 4.77 -8.29 -16.94
C GLY A 234 3.50 -8.54 -17.77
N GLY A 235 3.56 -9.36 -18.82
CA GLY A 235 2.38 -9.69 -19.59
C GLY A 235 1.69 -8.46 -20.22
N TRP A 236 0.35 -8.47 -20.28
CA TRP A 236 -0.47 -7.38 -20.84
C TRP A 236 -0.77 -6.24 -19.87
N GLU A 237 -0.64 -6.45 -18.56
CA GLU A 237 -1.04 -5.48 -17.53
C GLU A 237 -0.09 -4.29 -17.38
N LYS A 238 1.20 -4.43 -17.67
CA LYS A 238 2.22 -3.35 -17.56
C LYS A 238 2.08 -2.52 -16.29
N LEU A 239 2.32 -3.16 -15.15
CA LEU A 239 2.22 -2.52 -13.85
C LEU A 239 3.33 -1.48 -13.63
N GLN A 240 2.98 -0.39 -12.96
CA GLN A 240 3.89 0.69 -12.56
C GLN A 240 3.61 1.12 -11.13
N ILE A 241 4.67 1.46 -10.39
CA ILE A 241 4.55 2.17 -9.12
C ILE A 241 4.86 3.64 -9.37
N ILE A 242 3.92 4.51 -9.03
CA ILE A 242 4.15 5.95 -9.02
C ILE A 242 4.45 6.41 -7.58
N ARG A 243 5.49 7.23 -7.44
CA ARG A 243 5.80 7.97 -6.21
C ARG A 243 5.23 9.37 -6.33
N ILE A 244 4.51 9.82 -5.30
CA ILE A 244 3.82 11.12 -5.23
C ILE A 244 4.32 11.83 -3.98
N TRP A 245 4.82 13.08 -4.11
CA TRP A 245 5.37 13.83 -2.97
C TRP A 245 5.39 15.33 -3.23
N GLN A 246 5.67 16.11 -2.18
CA GLN A 246 6.07 17.52 -2.27
C GLN A 246 7.54 17.68 -1.85
N ASP A 247 8.21 18.71 -2.35
CA ASP A 247 9.55 19.06 -1.86
C ASP A 247 9.48 19.56 -0.40
N PRO A 248 10.52 19.25 0.41
CA PRO A 248 10.61 19.64 1.82
C PRO A 248 10.54 21.15 2.09
#